data_844dd597b29c0000c7656395c3551f8b
#
_entry.id   844dd597b29c0000c7656395c3551f8b
#
_cell.length_a   1.000
_cell.length_b   1.000
_cell.length_c   1.000
_cell.angle_alpha   90.00
_cell.angle_beta   90.00
_cell.angle_gamma   90.00
#
_symmetry.space_group_name_H-M   'P 1'
#
loop_
_entity.id
_entity.type
_entity.pdbx_description
1 polymer ?
#
loop_
_entity_poly.entity_id
_entity_poly.type
_entity_poly.pdbx_seq_one_letter_code
_entity_poly.pdbx_strand_id
1 'polypeptide(L)'
;PPARAKVDSYPTEERYGIVFAFLGDLPEEERPPIYDIEEYDTGEWKAQLYVIDLNAYYERSMENGMDPIHNEFVHPMQGAPLMSPEKQAKPFSMEDIPWGSKFYEAFGEKRDQDTVLNEDKTDERLGAAGSWYQGPNQLVTWIDLTATNSFHQYLFEAPVNDHSTRIFFVNMRNWLMEDKHDQRIEEVTLQVVHEDVTVLENLARIRTRDANTTA
;
A
#
# COMPACT_ATOMS: atom_id res chain seq x y z
N PRO A 1 16.64 -3.90 41.04
CA PRO A 1 17.60 -4.25 39.98
C PRO A 1 18.90 -3.49 40.20
N PRO A 2 20.07 -4.04 39.85
CA PRO A 2 21.32 -3.30 39.93
C PRO A 2 21.23 -2.01 39.08
N ALA A 3 21.85 -0.90 39.53
CA ALA A 3 21.82 0.38 38.81
C ALA A 3 22.35 0.30 37.35
N ARG A 4 23.14 -0.73 37.03
CA ARG A 4 23.66 -1.01 35.68
C ARG A 4 22.72 -1.88 34.80
N ALA A 5 21.65 -2.43 35.37
CA ALA A 5 20.66 -3.18 34.60
C ALA A 5 19.70 -2.18 33.93
N LYS A 6 20.10 -1.69 32.79
CA LYS A 6 19.31 -0.79 31.92
C LYS A 6 18.97 -1.51 30.62
N VAL A 7 17.81 -1.26 30.11
CA VAL A 7 17.41 -1.54 28.74
C VAL A 7 17.17 -0.20 28.04
N ASP A 8 17.47 -0.17 26.77
CA ASP A 8 17.16 1.01 25.97
C ASP A 8 15.65 1.18 25.83
N SER A 9 15.20 2.41 25.79
CA SER A 9 13.80 2.78 25.55
C SER A 9 13.72 3.51 24.21
N TYR A 10 12.68 3.21 23.46
CA TYR A 10 12.45 3.80 22.16
C TYR A 10 11.17 4.65 22.20
N PRO A 11 11.12 5.79 21.49
CA PRO A 11 9.88 6.54 21.31
C PRO A 11 8.82 5.67 20.65
N THR A 12 7.62 5.71 21.19
CA THR A 12 6.47 4.96 20.67
C THR A 12 5.27 5.86 20.53
N GLU A 13 4.47 5.62 19.51
CA GLU A 13 3.21 6.30 19.28
C GLU A 13 2.16 5.30 18.80
N GLU A 14 0.91 5.46 19.26
CA GLU A 14 -0.21 4.65 18.79
C GLU A 14 -1.05 5.48 17.81
N ARG A 15 -1.21 4.98 16.59
CA ARG A 15 -2.12 5.51 15.57
C ARG A 15 -2.77 4.37 14.80
N TYR A 16 -4.01 4.54 14.38
CA TYR A 16 -4.72 3.60 13.51
C TYR A 16 -4.85 2.18 14.07
N GLY A 17 -4.79 2.02 15.40
CA GLY A 17 -4.73 0.71 16.08
C GLY A 17 -3.37 0.00 15.97
N ILE A 18 -2.33 0.72 15.55
CA ILE A 18 -0.96 0.22 15.38
C ILE A 18 -0.04 0.95 16.35
N VAL A 19 0.87 0.22 16.98
CA VAL A 19 1.95 0.81 17.79
C VAL A 19 3.18 0.97 16.92
N PHE A 20 3.59 2.22 16.72
CA PHE A 20 4.82 2.57 16.02
C PHE A 20 5.96 2.75 17.03
N ALA A 21 7.16 2.30 16.68
CA ALA A 21 8.37 2.50 17.48
C ALA A 21 9.50 3.02 16.59
N PHE A 22 10.14 4.11 17.01
CA PHE A 22 11.33 4.60 16.34
C PHE A 22 12.57 3.95 16.96
N LEU A 23 13.21 3.02 16.23
CA LEU A 23 14.35 2.23 16.69
C LEU A 23 15.70 2.86 16.33
N GLY A 24 15.79 4.18 16.36
CA GLY A 24 16.98 4.96 16.00
C GLY A 24 17.33 5.99 17.06
N ASP A 25 18.44 6.70 16.82
CA ASP A 25 19.01 7.71 17.72
C ASP A 25 18.76 9.16 17.27
N LEU A 26 18.00 9.37 16.16
CA LEU A 26 17.72 10.72 15.67
C LEU A 26 16.84 11.50 16.67
N PRO A 27 17.10 12.80 16.83
CA PRO A 27 16.21 13.69 17.58
C PRO A 27 14.83 13.74 16.92
N GLU A 28 13.81 14.12 17.68
CA GLU A 28 12.41 14.03 17.24
C GLU A 28 12.14 14.77 15.92
N GLU A 29 12.73 15.97 15.77
CA GLU A 29 12.58 16.83 14.60
C GLU A 29 13.23 16.27 13.30
N GLU A 30 14.10 15.27 13.44
CA GLU A 30 14.79 14.63 12.31
C GLU A 30 14.23 13.22 11.99
N ARG A 31 13.24 12.75 12.75
CA ARG A 31 12.65 11.42 12.54
C ARG A 31 11.71 11.41 11.33
N PRO A 32 11.67 10.33 10.55
CA PRO A 32 10.64 10.19 9.54
C PRO A 32 9.25 10.24 10.19
N PRO A 33 8.31 11.00 9.63
CA PRO A 33 6.96 11.10 10.19
C PRO A 33 6.21 9.78 10.01
N ILE A 34 5.28 9.51 10.93
CA ILE A 34 4.22 8.52 10.67
C ILE A 34 3.25 9.18 9.69
N TYR A 35 2.89 8.47 8.62
CA TYR A 35 1.95 8.99 7.62
C TYR A 35 0.64 9.39 8.28
N ASP A 36 0.16 10.59 7.95
CA ASP A 36 -1.10 11.11 8.45
C ASP A 36 -2.25 10.72 7.52
N ILE A 37 -3.14 9.85 8.00
CA ILE A 37 -4.33 9.41 7.26
C ILE A 37 -5.45 10.38 7.58
N GLU A 38 -5.58 11.43 6.76
CA GLU A 38 -6.50 12.53 6.99
C GLU A 38 -7.98 12.09 7.08
N GLU A 39 -8.36 11.02 6.37
CA GLU A 39 -9.70 10.47 6.34
C GLU A 39 -10.02 9.53 7.49
N TYR A 40 -9.03 9.14 8.31
CA TYR A 40 -9.26 8.22 9.43
C TYR A 40 -10.15 8.87 10.50
N ASP A 41 -11.16 8.10 10.97
CA ASP A 41 -12.14 8.55 11.98
C ASP A 41 -13.01 9.77 11.60
N THR A 42 -13.04 10.18 10.34
CA THR A 42 -13.92 11.28 9.88
C THR A 42 -15.40 10.90 9.85
N GLY A 43 -15.72 9.61 9.82
CA GLY A 43 -17.07 9.10 9.63
C GLY A 43 -17.53 9.04 8.16
N GLU A 44 -16.77 9.62 7.24
CA GLU A 44 -17.01 9.55 5.79
C GLU A 44 -16.30 8.37 5.14
N TRP A 45 -15.34 7.78 5.86
CA TRP A 45 -14.55 6.63 5.45
C TRP A 45 -14.63 5.51 6.49
N LYS A 46 -14.51 4.29 6.01
CA LYS A 46 -14.46 3.10 6.85
C LYS A 46 -13.09 2.45 6.75
N ALA A 47 -12.45 2.26 7.90
CA ALA A 47 -11.16 1.62 8.03
C ALA A 47 -11.31 0.13 8.34
N GLN A 48 -10.47 -0.71 7.71
CA GLN A 48 -10.25 -2.10 8.09
C GLN A 48 -8.74 -2.31 8.21
N LEU A 49 -8.30 -2.86 9.33
CA LEU A 49 -6.89 -3.18 9.57
C LEU A 49 -6.64 -4.66 9.35
N TYR A 50 -5.72 -4.99 8.46
CA TYR A 50 -5.23 -6.33 8.21
C TYR A 50 -3.78 -6.48 8.64
N VAL A 51 -3.38 -7.68 9.06
CA VAL A 51 -1.99 -8.00 9.35
C VAL A 51 -1.55 -9.13 8.45
N ILE A 52 -0.50 -8.90 7.67
CA ILE A 52 -0.03 -9.81 6.64
C ILE A 52 1.43 -10.14 6.92
N ASP A 53 1.77 -11.41 6.99
CA ASP A 53 3.16 -11.86 7.06
C ASP A 53 3.64 -12.21 5.64
N LEU A 54 4.73 -11.55 5.22
CA LEU A 54 5.36 -11.70 3.91
C LEU A 54 6.77 -12.28 4.09
N ASN A 55 7.08 -13.40 3.40
CA ASN A 55 8.41 -14.00 3.41
C ASN A 55 9.32 -13.37 2.35
N ALA A 56 9.37 -12.05 2.35
CA ALA A 56 10.30 -11.24 1.56
C ALA A 56 10.77 -10.03 2.37
N TYR A 57 11.86 -9.42 1.94
CA TYR A 57 12.34 -8.17 2.52
C TYR A 57 11.39 -7.02 2.16
N TYR A 58 11.13 -6.11 3.09
CA TYR A 58 10.09 -5.08 2.95
C TYR A 58 10.25 -4.19 1.71
N GLU A 59 11.48 -3.91 1.27
CA GLU A 59 11.72 -3.13 0.05
C GLU A 59 11.09 -3.78 -1.20
N ARG A 60 10.91 -5.12 -1.21
CA ARG A 60 10.23 -5.81 -2.32
C ARG A 60 8.74 -5.50 -2.36
N SER A 61 8.10 -5.40 -1.21
CA SER A 61 6.70 -4.97 -1.12
C SER A 61 6.55 -3.50 -1.57
N MET A 62 7.45 -2.64 -1.09
CA MET A 62 7.46 -1.22 -1.47
C MET A 62 7.71 -1.04 -2.98
N GLU A 63 8.68 -1.78 -3.55
CA GLU A 63 8.98 -1.76 -4.98
C GLU A 63 7.77 -2.20 -5.81
N ASN A 64 7.09 -3.28 -5.41
CA ASN A 64 5.89 -3.79 -6.06
C ASN A 64 4.76 -2.74 -6.04
N GLY A 65 4.49 -2.14 -4.90
CA GLY A 65 3.44 -1.12 -4.78
C GLY A 65 3.74 0.18 -5.55
N MET A 66 5.01 0.45 -5.84
CA MET A 66 5.44 1.58 -6.67
C MET A 66 5.51 1.26 -8.17
N ASP A 67 5.26 0.01 -8.57
CA ASP A 67 5.20 -0.42 -9.98
C ASP A 67 3.75 -0.50 -10.47
N PRO A 68 3.24 0.49 -11.24
CA PRO A 68 1.87 0.43 -11.74
C PRO A 68 1.66 -0.66 -12.81
N ILE A 69 2.75 -1.18 -13.39
CA ILE A 69 2.67 -2.13 -14.52
C ILE A 69 2.39 -3.54 -14.02
N HIS A 70 2.83 -3.91 -12.80
CA HIS A 70 2.61 -5.24 -12.25
C HIS A 70 1.12 -5.64 -12.22
N ASN A 71 0.23 -4.67 -12.01
CA ASN A 71 -1.23 -4.90 -11.94
C ASN A 71 -1.77 -5.66 -13.16
N GLU A 72 -1.22 -5.42 -14.34
CA GLU A 72 -1.64 -6.06 -15.58
C GLU A 72 -1.34 -7.56 -15.64
N PHE A 73 -0.32 -7.99 -14.90
CA PHE A 73 0.21 -9.36 -14.96
C PHE A 73 -0.09 -10.15 -13.70
N VAL A 74 -0.24 -9.48 -12.58
CA VAL A 74 -0.37 -10.11 -11.26
C VAL A 74 -1.83 -10.20 -10.82
N HIS A 75 -2.68 -9.22 -11.19
CA HIS A 75 -4.04 -9.11 -10.66
C HIS A 75 -5.15 -9.41 -11.69
N PRO A 76 -5.38 -10.68 -12.06
CA PRO A 76 -6.47 -11.04 -12.97
C PRO A 76 -7.86 -10.67 -12.43
N MET A 77 -8.01 -10.59 -11.10
CA MET A 77 -9.24 -10.19 -10.43
C MET A 77 -9.62 -8.72 -10.64
N GLN A 78 -8.66 -7.85 -10.89
CA GLN A 78 -8.92 -6.43 -11.12
C GLN A 78 -9.42 -6.16 -12.55
N GLY A 79 -9.39 -7.17 -13.42
CA GLY A 79 -9.76 -7.05 -14.84
C GLY A 79 -8.69 -6.26 -15.60
N ALA A 80 -7.85 -6.96 -16.30
CA ALA A 80 -6.85 -6.38 -17.19
C ALA A 80 -7.44 -6.16 -18.60
N PRO A 81 -6.85 -5.24 -19.39
CA PRO A 81 -5.75 -4.37 -19.01
C PRO A 81 -6.23 -3.10 -18.31
N LEU A 82 -5.54 -2.71 -17.26
CA LEU A 82 -5.76 -1.42 -16.59
C LEU A 82 -5.22 -0.25 -17.42
N MET A 83 -4.19 -0.54 -18.21
CA MET A 83 -3.57 0.43 -19.11
C MET A 83 -3.56 -0.08 -20.55
N SER A 84 -3.80 0.83 -21.52
CA SER A 84 -3.61 0.47 -22.93
C SER A 84 -2.12 0.22 -23.22
N PRO A 85 -1.78 -0.59 -24.26
CA PRO A 85 -0.39 -0.80 -24.64
C PRO A 85 0.41 0.49 -24.90
N GLU A 86 -0.26 1.53 -25.40
CA GLU A 86 0.37 2.82 -25.62
C GLU A 86 0.72 3.54 -24.29
N LYS A 87 -0.08 3.35 -23.25
CA LYS A 87 0.19 3.89 -21.92
C LYS A 87 1.26 3.12 -21.18
N GLN A 88 1.28 1.80 -21.31
CA GLN A 88 2.35 0.94 -20.74
C GLN A 88 3.73 1.30 -21.29
N ALA A 89 3.79 1.74 -22.56
CA ALA A 89 5.04 2.14 -23.21
C ALA A 89 5.50 3.56 -22.86
N LYS A 90 4.70 4.35 -22.15
CA LYS A 90 5.07 5.72 -21.76
C LYS A 90 5.67 5.73 -20.36
N PRO A 91 6.81 6.41 -20.17
CA PRO A 91 7.28 6.68 -18.82
C PRO A 91 6.24 7.51 -18.09
N PHE A 92 5.86 7.09 -16.89
CA PHE A 92 5.06 7.91 -15.99
C PHE A 92 5.96 8.87 -15.20
N SER A 93 5.38 9.99 -14.78
CA SER A 93 6.10 11.02 -14.07
C SER A 93 6.09 10.72 -12.58
N MET A 94 7.28 10.66 -11.98
CA MET A 94 7.45 10.62 -10.53
C MET A 94 7.62 12.04 -10.01
N GLU A 95 6.98 12.36 -8.90
CA GLU A 95 7.12 13.61 -8.17
C GLU A 95 7.82 13.34 -6.84
N ASP A 96 8.87 14.11 -6.54
CA ASP A 96 9.51 14.05 -5.23
C ASP A 96 8.64 14.77 -4.18
N ILE A 97 8.44 14.11 -3.07
CA ILE A 97 7.74 14.65 -1.88
C ILE A 97 8.67 14.56 -0.67
N PRO A 98 8.39 15.28 0.42
CA PRO A 98 9.15 15.13 1.65
C PRO A 98 9.14 13.67 2.13
N TRP A 99 10.33 13.09 2.29
CA TRP A 99 10.56 11.70 2.67
C TRP A 99 10.19 10.64 1.64
N GLY A 100 9.96 11.01 0.37
CA GLY A 100 9.57 10.00 -0.60
C GLY A 100 9.35 10.51 -2.02
N SER A 101 8.66 9.70 -2.79
CA SER A 101 8.24 10.00 -4.15
C SER A 101 6.85 9.44 -4.41
N LYS A 102 6.12 10.05 -5.32
CA LYS A 102 4.76 9.64 -5.70
C LYS A 102 4.53 9.69 -7.21
N PHE A 103 3.57 8.91 -7.66
CA PHE A 103 2.91 9.10 -8.95
C PHE A 103 1.39 9.00 -8.78
N TYR A 104 0.66 9.61 -9.70
CA TYR A 104 -0.80 9.48 -9.79
C TYR A 104 -1.20 9.63 -11.25
N GLU A 105 -1.91 8.63 -11.79
CA GLU A 105 -2.31 8.57 -13.19
C GLU A 105 -3.80 8.28 -13.33
N ALA A 106 -4.45 9.04 -14.22
CA ALA A 106 -5.81 8.74 -14.64
C ALA A 106 -5.78 7.68 -15.75
N PHE A 107 -6.45 6.58 -15.55
CA PHE A 107 -6.46 5.47 -16.53
C PHE A 107 -7.44 5.67 -17.69
N GLY A 108 -8.34 6.63 -17.64
CA GLY A 108 -9.08 7.23 -18.73
C GLY A 108 -9.87 6.34 -19.70
N GLU A 109 -10.03 5.05 -19.43
CA GLU A 109 -10.78 4.13 -20.29
C GLU A 109 -11.96 3.52 -19.52
N LYS A 110 -13.13 3.45 -20.22
CA LYS A 110 -14.30 2.73 -19.69
C LYS A 110 -13.91 1.29 -19.40
N ARG A 111 -14.07 0.88 -18.16
CA ARG A 111 -14.04 -0.55 -17.82
C ARG A 111 -15.42 -1.14 -18.14
N ASP A 112 -15.50 -1.97 -19.18
CA ASP A 112 -16.71 -2.67 -19.56
C ASP A 112 -17.01 -3.89 -18.66
N GLN A 113 -16.22 -4.13 -17.61
CA GLN A 113 -16.36 -5.34 -16.82
C GLN A 113 -17.09 -5.09 -15.50
N ASP A 114 -18.11 -5.91 -15.25
CA ASP A 114 -18.78 -6.08 -13.95
C ASP A 114 -17.81 -6.74 -12.95
N THR A 115 -16.89 -5.96 -12.38
CA THR A 115 -16.08 -6.46 -11.27
C THR A 115 -16.86 -6.32 -9.97
N VAL A 116 -16.53 -7.16 -8.99
CA VAL A 116 -17.10 -7.16 -7.64
C VAL A 116 -17.09 -5.76 -6.97
N LEU A 117 -16.15 -4.91 -7.40
CA LEU A 117 -15.96 -3.55 -6.91
C LEU A 117 -16.92 -2.52 -7.54
N ASN A 118 -17.83 -2.94 -8.41
CA ASN A 118 -18.62 -2.09 -9.29
C ASN A 118 -20.13 -2.32 -9.16
N GLU A 119 -20.69 -2.17 -7.97
CA GLU A 119 -22.15 -2.30 -7.78
C GLU A 119 -22.94 -1.06 -8.26
N ASP A 120 -22.30 0.09 -8.36
CA ASP A 120 -22.95 1.29 -8.87
C ASP A 120 -22.67 1.49 -10.37
N LYS A 121 -23.69 1.19 -11.18
CA LYS A 121 -23.60 1.15 -12.65
C LYS A 121 -23.84 2.53 -13.32
N THR A 122 -24.00 3.58 -12.54
CA THR A 122 -24.50 4.87 -13.05
C THR A 122 -23.42 5.85 -13.47
N ASP A 123 -22.14 5.58 -13.16
CA ASP A 123 -21.08 6.57 -13.35
C ASP A 123 -20.19 6.27 -14.57
N GLU A 124 -19.91 7.29 -15.38
CA GLU A 124 -18.91 7.22 -16.45
C GLU A 124 -17.53 7.16 -15.81
N ARG A 125 -16.93 5.99 -15.78
CA ARG A 125 -15.77 5.69 -14.98
C ARG A 125 -14.50 6.21 -15.58
N LEU A 126 -13.99 7.23 -15.00
CA LEU A 126 -12.59 7.59 -15.08
C LEU A 126 -11.91 6.96 -13.86
N GLY A 127 -11.33 5.77 -14.02
CA GLY A 127 -10.48 5.20 -12.97
C GLY A 127 -9.17 5.96 -12.90
N ALA A 128 -8.65 6.17 -11.70
CA ALA A 128 -7.33 6.69 -11.47
C ALA A 128 -6.68 5.91 -10.33
N ALA A 129 -5.37 5.77 -10.35
CA ALA A 129 -4.63 5.24 -9.21
C ALA A 129 -3.29 5.92 -9.10
N GLY A 130 -2.76 5.91 -7.89
CA GLY A 130 -1.44 6.41 -7.61
C GLY A 130 -0.84 5.69 -6.43
N SER A 131 0.47 5.67 -6.40
CA SER A 131 1.21 5.14 -5.27
C SER A 131 2.33 6.07 -4.90
N TRP A 132 2.67 6.08 -3.64
CA TRP A 132 3.84 6.77 -3.13
C TRP A 132 4.34 6.10 -1.85
N TYR A 133 5.57 6.39 -1.52
CA TYR A 133 6.12 6.05 -0.23
C TYR A 133 6.48 7.32 0.55
N GLN A 134 6.40 7.22 1.86
CA GLN A 134 6.85 8.27 2.75
C GLN A 134 7.63 7.67 3.93
N GLY A 135 8.85 8.15 4.13
CA GLY A 135 9.75 7.53 5.10
C GLY A 135 10.26 6.15 4.63
N PRO A 136 10.91 5.39 5.51
CA PRO A 136 11.61 4.19 5.10
C PRO A 136 10.70 3.00 4.76
N ASN A 137 9.48 2.96 5.28
CA ASN A 137 8.67 1.74 5.30
C ASN A 137 7.15 1.99 5.30
N GLN A 138 6.71 3.09 4.71
CA GLN A 138 5.29 3.42 4.58
C GLN A 138 4.94 3.56 3.11
N LEU A 139 4.09 2.68 2.62
CA LEU A 139 3.59 2.65 1.25
C LEU A 139 2.12 3.07 1.25
N VAL A 140 1.75 3.89 0.29
CA VAL A 140 0.37 4.35 0.09
C VAL A 140 -0.05 4.04 -1.33
N THR A 141 -1.26 3.53 -1.50
CA THR A 141 -1.88 3.34 -2.80
C THR A 141 -3.31 3.87 -2.76
N TRP A 142 -3.60 4.82 -3.62
CA TRP A 142 -4.96 5.31 -3.84
C TRP A 142 -5.53 4.77 -5.14
N ILE A 143 -6.77 4.31 -5.07
CA ILE A 143 -7.48 3.73 -6.21
C ILE A 143 -8.86 4.39 -6.26
N ASP A 144 -9.04 5.30 -7.21
CA ASP A 144 -10.33 5.90 -7.50
C ASP A 144 -11.08 5.03 -8.50
N LEU A 145 -12.08 4.32 -8.01
CA LEU A 145 -12.89 3.40 -8.81
C LEU A 145 -13.86 4.17 -9.72
N THR A 146 -14.42 5.25 -9.17
CA THR A 146 -15.35 6.17 -9.83
C THR A 146 -15.05 7.59 -9.37
N ALA A 147 -15.78 8.57 -9.84
CA ALA A 147 -15.64 9.95 -9.37
C ALA A 147 -15.94 10.14 -7.86
N THR A 148 -16.60 9.17 -7.23
CA THR A 148 -17.03 9.27 -5.83
C THR A 148 -16.59 8.10 -4.96
N ASN A 149 -16.21 6.96 -5.53
CA ASN A 149 -15.89 5.75 -4.81
C ASN A 149 -14.40 5.44 -4.89
N SER A 150 -13.74 5.40 -3.75
CA SER A 150 -12.30 5.23 -3.67
C SER A 150 -11.91 4.22 -2.60
N PHE A 151 -10.78 3.59 -2.83
CA PHE A 151 -9.96 2.92 -1.82
C PHE A 151 -8.70 3.74 -1.58
N HIS A 152 -8.37 3.97 -0.32
CA HIS A 152 -7.07 4.45 0.10
C HIS A 152 -6.42 3.37 0.98
N GLN A 153 -5.25 2.93 0.60
CA GLN A 153 -4.54 1.81 1.19
C GLN A 153 -3.22 2.29 1.77
N TYR A 154 -3.00 2.00 3.04
CA TYR A 154 -1.82 2.43 3.80
C TYR A 154 -1.14 1.20 4.37
N LEU A 155 0.05 0.92 3.89
CA LEU A 155 0.83 -0.25 4.30
C LEU A 155 2.03 0.22 5.13
N PHE A 156 2.07 -0.22 6.37
CA PHE A 156 3.19 0.03 7.28
C PHE A 156 4.01 -1.24 7.38
N GLU A 157 5.16 -1.22 6.74
CA GLU A 157 6.03 -2.37 6.55
C GLU A 157 6.96 -2.52 7.75
N ALA A 158 6.75 -3.53 8.57
CA ALA A 158 7.61 -3.82 9.72
C ALA A 158 8.58 -4.96 9.39
N PRO A 159 9.85 -4.67 9.05
CA PRO A 159 10.84 -5.71 8.78
C PRO A 159 11.10 -6.54 10.03
N VAL A 160 10.85 -7.86 9.95
CA VAL A 160 11.15 -8.80 11.02
C VAL A 160 12.61 -9.24 10.94
N ASN A 161 13.10 -9.44 9.73
CA ASN A 161 14.50 -9.73 9.40
C ASN A 161 14.74 -9.48 7.90
N ASP A 162 15.94 -9.82 7.40
CA ASP A 162 16.33 -9.63 5.98
C ASP A 162 15.46 -10.43 4.98
N HIS A 163 14.53 -11.27 5.44
CA HIS A 163 13.77 -12.18 4.59
C HIS A 163 12.28 -12.27 4.96
N SER A 164 11.85 -11.50 5.94
CA SER A 164 10.44 -11.47 6.33
C SER A 164 10.01 -10.11 6.83
N THR A 165 8.80 -9.75 6.49
CA THR A 165 8.16 -8.49 6.81
C THR A 165 6.77 -8.77 7.37
N ARG A 166 6.37 -8.01 8.37
CA ARG A 166 4.97 -7.93 8.80
C ARG A 166 4.38 -6.62 8.31
N ILE A 167 3.33 -6.70 7.53
CA ILE A 167 2.65 -5.54 6.97
C ILE A 167 1.39 -5.28 7.79
N PHE A 168 1.28 -4.08 8.33
CA PHE A 168 0.04 -3.56 8.89
C PHE A 168 -0.65 -2.75 7.81
N PHE A 169 -1.75 -3.28 7.31
CA PHE A 169 -2.45 -2.74 6.16
C PHE A 169 -3.78 -2.10 6.58
N VAL A 170 -3.84 -0.78 6.58
CA VAL A 170 -5.06 -0.01 6.81
C VAL A 170 -5.73 0.24 5.46
N ASN A 171 -6.85 -0.42 5.21
CA ASN A 171 -7.65 -0.27 4.00
C ASN A 171 -8.83 0.64 4.29
N MET A 172 -8.84 1.81 3.66
CA MET A 172 -9.89 2.82 3.79
C MET A 172 -10.81 2.79 2.58
N ARG A 173 -12.12 2.91 2.78
CA ARG A 173 -13.11 3.06 1.71
C ARG A 173 -14.18 4.07 2.08
N ASN A 174 -14.71 4.78 1.09
CA ASN A 174 -15.80 5.76 1.26
C ASN A 174 -17.15 5.29 0.68
N TRP A 175 -17.28 4.01 0.38
CA TRP A 175 -18.48 3.36 -0.18
C TRP A 175 -18.70 2.00 0.45
N LEU A 176 -19.92 1.41 0.33
CA LEU A 176 -20.30 0.19 1.03
C LEU A 176 -19.97 0.23 2.53
N MET A 177 -20.38 1.32 3.19
CA MET A 177 -19.99 1.66 4.57
C MET A 177 -20.61 0.77 5.64
N GLU A 178 -21.67 0.02 5.32
CA GLU A 178 -22.35 -0.86 6.26
C GLU A 178 -21.52 -2.10 6.59
N ASP A 179 -21.56 -2.54 7.85
CA ASP A 179 -20.80 -3.69 8.38
C ASP A 179 -21.06 -4.99 7.60
N LYS A 180 -22.24 -5.15 7.03
CA LYS A 180 -22.59 -6.33 6.20
C LYS A 180 -21.68 -6.54 5.00
N HIS A 181 -20.95 -5.50 4.56
CA HIS A 181 -20.04 -5.54 3.41
C HIS A 181 -18.61 -5.85 3.81
N ASP A 182 -18.25 -5.74 5.09
CA ASP A 182 -16.88 -5.83 5.58
C ASP A 182 -16.20 -7.15 5.21
N GLN A 183 -16.90 -8.26 5.42
CA GLN A 183 -16.34 -9.58 5.11
C GLN A 183 -16.04 -9.73 3.63
N ARG A 184 -16.93 -9.27 2.75
CA ARG A 184 -16.73 -9.36 1.30
C ARG A 184 -15.56 -8.48 0.84
N ILE A 185 -15.45 -7.26 1.39
CA ILE A 185 -14.34 -6.35 1.08
C ILE A 185 -13.02 -6.96 1.56
N GLU A 186 -12.99 -7.53 2.75
CA GLU A 186 -11.83 -8.24 3.28
C GLU A 186 -11.39 -9.39 2.36
N GLU A 187 -12.33 -10.28 1.99
CA GLU A 187 -12.04 -11.43 1.13
C GLU A 187 -11.41 -11.00 -0.21
N VAL A 188 -11.98 -9.97 -0.86
CA VAL A 188 -11.48 -9.46 -2.14
C VAL A 188 -10.13 -8.78 -1.96
N THR A 189 -9.98 -7.95 -0.94
CA THR A 189 -8.72 -7.24 -0.64
C THR A 189 -7.60 -8.24 -0.37
N LEU A 190 -7.83 -9.22 0.50
CA LEU A 190 -6.82 -10.22 0.85
C LEU A 190 -6.49 -11.16 -0.31
N GLN A 191 -7.44 -11.39 -1.23
CA GLN A 191 -7.14 -12.15 -2.44
C GLN A 191 -6.16 -11.41 -3.34
N VAL A 192 -6.36 -10.11 -3.58
CA VAL A 192 -5.43 -9.27 -4.37
C VAL A 192 -4.05 -9.26 -3.72
N VAL A 193 -3.99 -9.04 -2.40
CA VAL A 193 -2.74 -9.08 -1.63
C VAL A 193 -2.04 -10.44 -1.74
N HIS A 194 -2.80 -11.54 -1.74
CA HIS A 194 -2.23 -12.88 -1.86
C HIS A 194 -1.61 -13.13 -3.25
N GLU A 195 -2.13 -12.51 -4.30
CA GLU A 195 -1.55 -12.55 -5.64
C GLU A 195 -0.15 -11.91 -5.62
N ASP A 196 0.01 -10.73 -5.00
CA ASP A 196 1.31 -10.09 -4.79
C ASP A 196 2.25 -10.94 -3.95
N VAL A 197 1.81 -11.40 -2.79
CA VAL A 197 2.59 -12.25 -1.88
C VAL A 197 3.15 -13.47 -2.62
N THR A 198 2.32 -14.11 -3.46
CA THR A 198 2.73 -15.28 -4.24
C THR A 198 3.89 -14.97 -5.18
N VAL A 199 3.91 -13.79 -5.80
CA VAL A 199 5.01 -13.37 -6.67
C VAL A 199 6.24 -13.01 -5.84
N LEU A 200 6.07 -12.16 -4.83
CA LEU A 200 7.16 -11.60 -4.03
C LEU A 200 7.95 -12.67 -3.27
N GLU A 201 7.27 -13.67 -2.73
CA GLU A 201 7.92 -14.78 -2.02
C GLU A 201 8.73 -15.71 -2.94
N ASN A 202 8.46 -15.69 -4.24
CA ASN A 202 9.19 -16.45 -5.26
C ASN A 202 10.33 -15.69 -5.93
N LEU A 203 10.50 -14.39 -5.61
CA LEU A 203 11.65 -13.63 -6.09
C LEU A 203 12.96 -14.07 -5.43
N ALA A 204 14.08 -13.75 -6.08
CA ALA A 204 15.39 -14.01 -5.50
C ALA A 204 15.55 -13.26 -4.16
N ARG A 205 16.09 -13.96 -3.14
CA ARG A 205 16.31 -13.41 -1.80
C ARG A 205 17.55 -12.51 -1.74
N ILE A 206 17.49 -11.40 -2.47
CA ILE A 206 18.53 -10.36 -2.48
C ILE A 206 17.91 -9.04 -2.10
N ARG A 207 18.69 -8.16 -1.49
CA ARG A 207 18.24 -6.79 -1.22
C ARG A 207 18.06 -6.05 -2.54
N THR A 208 17.02 -5.21 -2.64
CA THR A 208 16.69 -4.45 -3.85
C THR A 208 17.90 -3.66 -4.41
N ARG A 209 18.66 -3.00 -3.54
CA ARG A 209 19.90 -2.29 -3.92
C ARG A 209 20.96 -3.18 -4.60
N ASP A 210 20.99 -4.46 -4.23
CA ASP A 210 21.97 -5.42 -4.75
C ASP A 210 21.50 -6.04 -6.07
N ALA A 211 20.18 -6.05 -6.31
CA ALA A 211 19.57 -6.50 -7.56
C ALA A 211 19.86 -5.59 -8.75
N ASN A 212 19.93 -4.28 -8.50
CA ASN A 212 20.14 -3.26 -9.54
C ASN A 212 21.62 -3.12 -9.97
N THR A 213 22.53 -3.80 -9.31
CA THR A 213 23.98 -3.74 -9.65
C THR A 213 24.45 -4.84 -10.61
N THR A 214 23.54 -5.74 -11.00
CA THR A 214 23.85 -6.89 -11.88
C THR A 214 23.30 -6.77 -13.30
N ALA A 215 22.81 -5.59 -13.69
CA ALA A 215 22.31 -5.31 -15.05
C ALA A 215 23.35 -4.62 -15.93
#